data_9a70ae16e874d19b5836c8ca74742c73
#
_entry.id   9a70ae16e874d19b5836c8ca74742c73
#
_cell.length_a   1.000
_cell.length_b   1.000
_cell.length_c   1.000
_cell.angle_alpha   90.00
_cell.angle_beta   90.00
_cell.angle_gamma   90.00
#
_symmetry.space_group_name_H-M   'P 1'
#
loop_
_entity.id
_entity.type
_entity.pdbx_description
1 polymer ?
#
loop_
_entity_poly.entity_id
_entity_poly.type
_entity_poly.pdbx_seq_one_letter_code
_entity_poly.pdbx_strand_id
1 'polypeptide(L)'
;MLELRPTCENCQKALPPPSTDARICTYECTYCAVCVELLANVCPNCGGGFVPRPIRPVRNWRNDNYLGKDPASTKVRHRPVDFSAHRAFAAAIGAIPP
;
A
#
# COMPACT_ATOMS: atom_id res chain seq x y z
N MET A 1 -5.99 -13.63 2.75
CA MET A 1 -6.04 -13.04 1.40
C MET A 1 -5.71 -11.55 1.46
N LEU A 2 -5.07 -11.01 0.46
CA LEU A 2 -4.71 -9.60 0.39
C LEU A 2 -5.94 -8.70 0.51
N GLU A 3 -5.91 -7.76 1.46
CA GLU A 3 -6.92 -6.73 1.60
C GLU A 3 -6.67 -5.61 0.59
N LEU A 4 -7.64 -5.34 -0.27
CA LEU A 4 -7.55 -4.24 -1.24
C LEU A 4 -8.11 -2.98 -0.60
N ARG A 5 -7.26 -2.20 0.06
CA ARG A 5 -7.66 -0.97 0.74
C ARG A 5 -8.01 0.12 -0.28
N PRO A 6 -9.07 0.90 -0.04
CA PRO A 6 -9.62 1.80 -1.06
C PRO A 6 -8.85 3.09 -1.26
N THR A 7 -7.99 3.48 -0.33
CA THR A 7 -7.31 4.78 -0.37
C THR A 7 -5.87 4.69 0.10
N CYS A 8 -5.04 5.65 -0.32
CA CYS A 8 -3.71 5.86 0.24
C CYS A 8 -3.83 6.26 1.72
N GLU A 9 -3.06 5.60 2.58
CA GLU A 9 -3.14 5.84 4.03
C GLU A 9 -2.59 7.21 4.43
N ASN A 10 -1.76 7.84 3.59
CA ASN A 10 -1.23 9.16 3.87
C ASN A 10 -2.10 10.28 3.29
N CYS A 11 -2.38 10.26 1.98
CA CYS A 11 -3.03 11.38 1.29
C CYS A 11 -4.49 11.13 0.93
N GLN A 12 -5.01 9.94 1.18
CA GLN A 12 -6.38 9.52 0.86
C GLN A 12 -6.72 9.50 -0.64
N LYS A 13 -5.71 9.48 -1.52
CA LYS A 13 -5.96 9.27 -2.94
C LYS A 13 -6.71 7.95 -3.14
N ALA A 14 -7.75 7.98 -3.98
CA ALA A 14 -8.50 6.76 -4.31
C ALA A 14 -7.59 5.75 -5.03
N LEU A 15 -7.59 4.52 -4.56
CA LEU A 15 -6.81 3.42 -5.11
C LEU A 15 -7.77 2.23 -5.38
N PRO A 16 -8.59 2.34 -6.42
CA PRO A 16 -9.52 1.26 -6.76
C PRO A 16 -8.77 -0.02 -7.14
N PRO A 17 -9.43 -1.19 -7.12
CA PRO A 17 -8.76 -2.47 -7.36
C PRO A 17 -7.86 -2.55 -8.59
N PRO A 18 -8.22 -1.97 -9.76
CA PRO A 18 -7.34 -2.05 -10.94
C PRO A 18 -6.24 -0.99 -10.97
N SER A 19 -6.09 -0.19 -9.92
CA SER A 19 -5.10 0.88 -9.89
C SER A 19 -3.69 0.34 -10.04
N THR A 20 -2.92 0.92 -10.97
CA THR A 20 -1.49 0.66 -11.12
C THR A 20 -0.65 1.55 -10.20
N ASP A 21 -1.28 2.47 -9.48
CA ASP A 21 -0.65 3.45 -8.60
C ASP A 21 -0.55 2.97 -7.16
N ALA A 22 -1.27 1.93 -6.80
CA ALA A 22 -1.27 1.38 -5.45
C ALA A 22 0.02 0.60 -5.17
N ARG A 23 0.60 0.85 -3.99
CA ARG A 23 1.79 0.17 -3.49
C ARG A 23 1.49 -0.43 -2.13
N ILE A 24 2.07 -1.58 -1.82
CA ILE A 24 1.89 -2.26 -0.53
C ILE A 24 3.22 -2.73 0.03
N CYS A 25 3.33 -2.74 1.36
CA CYS A 25 4.40 -3.43 2.06
C CYS A 25 3.96 -4.87 2.41
N THR A 26 4.82 -5.64 3.09
CA THR A 26 4.48 -7.03 3.46
C THR A 26 3.33 -7.13 4.45
N TYR A 27 3.03 -6.07 5.18
CA TYR A 27 1.89 -6.00 6.10
C TYR A 27 0.67 -5.35 5.45
N GLU A 28 0.69 -5.18 4.13
CA GLU A 28 -0.40 -4.64 3.33
C GLU A 28 -0.73 -3.17 3.58
N CYS A 29 0.16 -2.43 4.26
CA CYS A 29 0.04 -0.97 4.35
C CYS A 29 0.04 -0.40 2.93
N THR A 30 -0.96 0.43 2.60
CA THR A 30 -1.25 0.85 1.23
C THR A 30 -1.02 2.34 1.05
N TYR A 31 -0.23 2.69 0.03
CA TYR A 31 0.10 4.07 -0.32
C TYR A 31 0.09 4.24 -1.83
N CYS A 32 -0.12 5.47 -2.31
CA CYS A 32 0.07 5.75 -3.73
C CYS A 32 1.55 5.90 -4.07
N ALA A 33 1.89 5.77 -5.36
CA ALA A 33 3.28 5.81 -5.81
C ALA A 33 4.00 7.10 -5.42
N VAL A 34 3.31 8.24 -5.47
CA VAL A 34 3.90 9.54 -5.07
C VAL A 34 4.25 9.54 -3.59
N CYS A 35 3.36 9.05 -2.73
CA CYS A 35 3.65 8.97 -1.30
C CYS A 35 4.79 8.00 -1.01
N VAL A 36 4.90 6.89 -1.74
CA VAL A 36 6.02 5.95 -1.58
C VAL A 36 7.35 6.60 -1.93
N GLU A 37 7.40 7.46 -2.96
CA GLU A 37 8.60 8.26 -3.25
C GLU A 37 8.95 9.18 -2.08
N LEU A 38 7.98 9.88 -1.54
CA LEU A 38 8.18 10.76 -0.37
C LEU A 38 8.63 9.99 0.86
N LEU A 39 8.24 8.73 0.97
CA LEU A 39 8.64 7.84 2.05
C LEU A 39 10.00 7.17 1.82
N ALA A 40 10.67 7.47 0.71
CA ALA A 40 11.94 6.84 0.33
C ALA A 40 11.84 5.30 0.31
N ASN A 41 10.69 4.78 -0.07
CA ASN A 41 10.37 3.35 -0.10
C ASN A 41 10.49 2.65 1.27
N VAL A 42 10.28 3.40 2.35
CA VAL A 42 10.30 2.87 3.72
C VAL A 42 8.93 3.01 4.35
N CYS A 43 8.29 1.89 4.68
CA CYS A 43 6.97 1.90 5.31
C CYS A 43 7.05 2.51 6.72
N PRO A 44 6.26 3.55 7.02
CA PRO A 44 6.30 4.18 8.34
C PRO A 44 5.81 3.28 9.48
N ASN A 45 5.13 2.18 9.15
CA ASN A 45 4.56 1.28 10.15
C ASN A 45 5.44 0.06 10.42
N CYS A 46 6.16 -0.45 9.39
CA CYS A 46 6.94 -1.67 9.55
C CYS A 46 8.42 -1.52 9.14
N GLY A 47 8.78 -0.44 8.47
CA GLY A 47 10.15 -0.22 8.00
C GLY A 47 10.53 -0.99 6.74
N GLY A 48 9.64 -1.80 6.19
CA GLY A 48 9.88 -2.55 4.96
C GLY A 48 9.66 -1.72 3.71
N GLY A 49 10.06 -2.26 2.56
CA GLY A 49 9.85 -1.64 1.26
C GLY A 49 8.48 -1.92 0.68
N PHE A 50 8.20 -1.25 -0.46
CA PHE A 50 6.93 -1.38 -1.16
C PHE A 50 7.11 -2.00 -2.55
N VAL A 51 6.04 -2.63 -3.01
CA VAL A 51 5.92 -3.13 -4.39
C VAL A 51 4.55 -2.74 -4.94
N PRO A 52 4.37 -2.74 -6.28
CA PRO A 52 3.03 -2.54 -6.85
C PRO A 52 2.05 -3.58 -6.30
N ARG A 53 0.85 -3.13 -5.98
CA ARG A 53 -0.20 -4.02 -5.48
C ARG A 53 -0.72 -4.90 -6.61
N PRO A 54 -0.79 -6.23 -6.40
CA PRO A 54 -1.38 -7.13 -7.38
C PRO A 54 -2.83 -6.74 -7.70
N ILE A 55 -3.24 -6.97 -8.94
CA ILE A 55 -4.57 -6.62 -9.41
C ILE A 55 -5.43 -7.89 -9.42
N ARG A 56 -6.50 -7.88 -8.60
CA ARG A 56 -7.45 -8.99 -8.57
C ARG A 56 -8.34 -8.93 -9.80
N PRO A 57 -8.57 -10.08 -10.49
CA PRO A 57 -9.40 -10.08 -11.69
C PRO A 57 -10.83 -9.58 -11.44
N VAL A 58 -11.36 -8.83 -12.39
CA VAL A 58 -12.79 -8.44 -12.38
C VAL A 58 -13.65 -9.63 -12.77
N ARG A 59 -13.14 -10.48 -13.67
CA ARG A 59 -13.88 -11.62 -14.22
C ARG A 59 -13.46 -12.92 -13.54
N ASN A 60 -14.41 -13.83 -13.43
CA ASN A 60 -14.17 -15.18 -12.95
C ASN A 60 -13.48 -16.00 -14.05
N TRP A 61 -12.16 -15.91 -14.10
CA TRP A 61 -11.37 -16.68 -15.05
C TRP A 61 -11.18 -18.14 -14.62
N ARG A 62 -11.02 -18.36 -13.31
CA ARG A 62 -10.77 -19.69 -12.76
C ARG A 62 -11.22 -19.76 -11.30
N ASN A 63 -11.90 -20.84 -10.97
CA ASN A 63 -12.13 -21.26 -9.58
C ASN A 63 -12.79 -20.20 -8.69
N ASP A 64 -13.62 -19.34 -9.26
CA ASP A 64 -14.28 -18.25 -8.53
C ASP A 64 -13.32 -17.24 -7.88
N ASN A 65 -12.13 -17.07 -8.46
CA ASN A 65 -11.14 -16.10 -7.97
C ASN A 65 -11.29 -14.77 -8.68
N TYR A 66 -12.15 -13.90 -8.17
CA TYR A 66 -12.41 -12.60 -8.78
C TYR A 66 -13.07 -11.63 -7.79
N LEU A 67 -13.13 -10.35 -8.16
CA LEU A 67 -13.67 -9.28 -7.31
C LEU A 67 -15.13 -9.50 -6.89
N GLY A 68 -15.93 -10.15 -7.72
CA GLY A 68 -17.34 -10.39 -7.39
C GLY A 68 -17.51 -11.30 -6.17
N LYS A 69 -16.60 -12.24 -5.96
CA LYS A 69 -16.59 -13.11 -4.80
C LYS A 69 -15.80 -12.50 -3.65
N ASP A 70 -14.65 -11.91 -3.96
CA ASP A 70 -13.71 -11.35 -2.98
C ASP A 70 -13.57 -9.84 -3.23
N PRO A 71 -14.57 -9.03 -2.81
CA PRO A 71 -14.57 -7.60 -3.12
C PRO A 71 -13.47 -6.84 -2.39
N ALA A 72 -13.18 -5.64 -2.89
CA ALA A 72 -12.27 -4.73 -2.23
C ALA A 72 -12.82 -4.30 -0.86
N SER A 73 -11.93 -3.96 0.04
CA SER A 73 -12.29 -3.35 1.32
C SER A 73 -12.92 -1.97 1.08
N THR A 74 -13.90 -1.63 1.89
CA THR A 74 -14.48 -0.29 1.94
C THR A 74 -13.97 0.52 3.14
N LYS A 75 -13.11 -0.10 3.93
CA LYS A 75 -12.60 0.51 5.16
C LYS A 75 -11.46 1.46 4.84
N VAL A 76 -11.70 2.76 5.04
CA VAL A 76 -10.67 3.79 4.87
C VAL A 76 -9.76 3.80 6.10
N ARG A 77 -8.45 3.74 5.86
CA ARG A 77 -7.44 3.92 6.89
C ARG A 77 -6.67 5.20 6.56
N HIS A 78 -6.77 6.19 7.40
CA HIS A 78 -6.08 7.46 7.21
C HIS A 78 -5.12 7.70 8.36
N ARG A 79 -3.83 7.58 8.08
CA ARG A 79 -2.74 7.82 9.02
C ARG A 79 -1.72 8.75 8.36
N PRO A 80 -1.95 10.07 8.38
CA PRO A 80 -1.02 11.02 7.80
C PRO A 80 0.37 10.84 8.38
N VAL A 81 1.38 10.87 7.52
CA VAL A 81 2.77 10.63 7.92
C VAL A 81 3.41 11.95 8.37
N ASP A 82 4.06 11.93 9.53
CA ASP A 82 4.97 13.00 9.92
C ASP A 82 6.29 12.79 9.17
N PHE A 83 6.47 13.49 8.05
CA PHE A 83 7.64 13.29 7.19
C PHE A 83 8.95 13.70 7.86
N SER A 84 8.91 14.59 8.83
CA SER A 84 10.12 14.96 9.59
C SER A 84 10.61 13.78 10.43
N ALA A 85 9.73 13.16 11.20
CA ALA A 85 10.04 11.97 11.98
C ALA A 85 10.37 10.77 11.08
N HIS A 86 9.64 10.60 9.97
CA HIS A 86 9.86 9.51 9.03
C HIS A 86 11.24 9.61 8.38
N ARG A 87 11.71 10.80 8.06
CA ARG A 87 13.04 11.00 7.45
C ARG A 87 14.15 10.47 8.36
N ALA A 88 14.08 10.73 9.65
CA ALA A 88 15.03 10.21 10.61
C ALA A 88 14.93 8.67 10.73
N PHE A 89 13.72 8.15 10.74
CA PHE A 89 13.46 6.71 10.76
C PHE A 89 14.03 6.02 9.52
N ALA A 90 13.76 6.54 8.32
CA ALA A 90 14.25 5.98 7.07
C ALA A 90 15.78 6.01 6.98
N ALA A 91 16.41 7.10 7.46
CA ALA A 91 17.85 7.20 7.52
C ALA A 91 18.47 6.15 8.44
N ALA A 92 17.86 5.89 9.58
CA ALA A 92 18.32 4.86 10.52
C ALA A 92 18.21 3.46 9.91
N ILE A 93 17.12 3.17 9.20
CA ILE A 93 16.94 1.88 8.52
C ILE A 93 17.94 1.71 7.38
N GLY A 94 18.20 2.74 6.60
CA GLY A 94 19.17 2.70 5.50
C GLY A 94 20.59 2.41 5.95
N ALA A 95 20.92 2.65 7.21
CA ALA A 95 22.25 2.37 7.79
C ALA A 95 22.39 0.93 8.29
N ILE A 96 21.31 0.14 8.32
CA ILE A 96 21.29 -1.22 8.87
C ILE A 96 20.83 -2.17 7.75
N PRO A 97 21.55 -3.30 7.48
CA PRO A 97 21.11 -4.29 6.50
C PRO A 97 19.74 -4.86 6.87
N PRO A 98 18.89 -5.17 5.87
CA PRO A 98 17.59 -5.75 6.12
C PRO A 98 17.67 -7.14 6.74
#